data_b4ff9aa6eb12e8610b230d94de455b44
#
_entry.id   b4ff9aa6eb12e8610b230d94de455b44
#
_cell.length_a   1.000
_cell.length_b   1.000
_cell.length_c   1.000
_cell.angle_alpha   90.00
_cell.angle_beta   90.00
_cell.angle_gamma   90.00
#
_symmetry.space_group_name_H-M   'P 1'
#
loop_
_entity.id
_entity.type
_entity.pdbx_description
1 polymer ?
#
loop_
_entity_poly.entity_id
_entity_poly.type
_entity_poly.pdbx_seq_one_letter_code
_entity_poly.pdbx_strand_id
1 'polypeptide(L)'
;MAEEIDLFTPKSQKQYDLIWSDTDITFFGGSAGAGKSWNSLLRFLRYVNEPLYRGFVIRKTQASMKQGIFADAVRLFKAWDDRVKVNLNEMTIKFPSGAIIIFKGLDGQAAIDYFQGQEISGALVDEVTQISYEEISWLMTRLRSNANVKPTVWFTGNPRNY
;
A
#
# COMPACT_ATOMS: atom_id res chain seq x y z
N MET A 1 18.39 9.57 -27.37
CA MET A 1 17.37 10.04 -26.41
C MET A 1 16.98 8.88 -25.53
N ALA A 2 17.07 9.05 -24.23
CA ALA A 2 16.52 8.03 -23.32
C ALA A 2 14.99 8.05 -23.46
N GLU A 3 14.36 6.88 -23.65
CA GLU A 3 12.91 6.77 -23.54
C GLU A 3 12.50 7.22 -22.13
N GLU A 4 11.58 8.18 -22.06
CA GLU A 4 11.00 8.59 -20.80
C GLU A 4 10.15 7.43 -20.28
N ILE A 5 10.57 6.82 -19.16
CA ILE A 5 9.82 5.73 -18.56
C ILE A 5 8.59 6.32 -17.90
N ASP A 6 7.42 6.02 -18.45
CA ASP A 6 6.15 6.38 -17.82
C ASP A 6 5.89 5.50 -16.59
N LEU A 7 6.07 6.10 -15.42
CA LEU A 7 5.93 5.45 -14.12
C LEU A 7 4.48 5.35 -13.63
N PHE A 8 3.57 6.12 -14.24
CA PHE A 8 2.24 6.38 -13.67
C PHE A 8 1.09 5.76 -14.49
N THR A 9 1.36 5.31 -15.69
CA THR A 9 0.33 4.73 -16.56
C THR A 9 0.29 3.21 -16.45
N PRO A 10 -0.86 2.62 -16.11
CA PRO A 10 -1.03 1.17 -16.11
C PRO A 10 -0.92 0.61 -17.53
N LYS A 11 -0.27 -0.55 -17.66
CA LYS A 11 0.02 -1.19 -18.95
C LYS A 11 -1.05 -2.22 -19.38
N SER A 12 -2.06 -2.46 -18.57
CA SER A 12 -3.16 -3.39 -18.86
C SER A 12 -4.46 -2.95 -18.22
N GLN A 13 -5.58 -3.47 -18.74
CA GLN A 13 -6.89 -3.21 -18.16
C GLN A 13 -6.98 -3.66 -16.70
N LYS A 14 -6.39 -4.82 -16.37
CA LYS A 14 -6.37 -5.32 -14.97
C LYS A 14 -5.64 -4.37 -14.02
N GLN A 15 -4.52 -3.79 -14.47
CA GLN A 15 -3.76 -2.82 -13.67
C GLN A 15 -4.57 -1.51 -13.51
N TYR A 16 -5.22 -1.06 -14.57
CA TYR A 16 -6.12 0.09 -14.53
C TYR A 16 -7.25 -0.14 -13.53
N ASP A 17 -7.91 -1.29 -13.59
CA ASP A 17 -9.01 -1.65 -12.70
C ASP A 17 -8.57 -1.70 -11.23
N LEU A 18 -7.36 -2.19 -10.95
CA LEU A 18 -6.79 -2.17 -9.59
C LEU A 18 -6.67 -0.75 -9.05
N ILE A 19 -6.14 0.17 -9.87
CA ILE A 19 -5.93 1.56 -9.45
C ILE A 19 -7.25 2.29 -9.25
N TRP A 20 -8.22 2.08 -10.11
CA TRP A 20 -9.45 2.87 -10.19
C TRP A 20 -10.71 2.19 -9.62
N SER A 21 -10.58 1.00 -9.05
CA SER A 21 -11.70 0.34 -8.40
C SER A 21 -12.27 1.19 -7.25
N ASP A 22 -13.59 1.31 -7.20
CA ASP A 22 -14.32 1.99 -6.13
C ASP A 22 -14.89 1.02 -5.09
N THR A 23 -14.53 -0.25 -5.17
CA THR A 23 -14.95 -1.26 -4.19
C THR A 23 -14.21 -1.10 -2.87
N ASP A 24 -14.86 -1.44 -1.76
CA ASP A 24 -14.26 -1.38 -0.42
C ASP A 24 -13.10 -2.36 -0.28
N ILE A 25 -13.23 -3.49 -0.95
CA ILE A 25 -12.25 -4.57 -0.99
C ILE A 25 -11.94 -4.90 -2.44
N THR A 26 -10.66 -4.87 -2.79
CA THR A 26 -10.15 -5.27 -4.10
C THR A 26 -9.10 -6.37 -3.92
N PHE A 27 -9.17 -7.41 -4.72
CA PHE A 27 -8.14 -8.44 -4.78
C PHE A 27 -7.49 -8.48 -6.16
N PHE A 28 -6.17 -8.38 -6.20
CA PHE A 28 -5.40 -8.45 -7.43
C PHE A 28 -4.43 -9.62 -7.38
N GLY A 29 -4.85 -10.72 -7.99
CA GLY A 29 -4.03 -11.91 -8.15
C GLY A 29 -3.32 -11.94 -9.51
N GLY A 30 -2.22 -12.63 -9.57
CA GLY A 30 -1.48 -12.84 -10.81
C GLY A 30 -0.10 -13.44 -10.59
N SER A 31 0.55 -13.85 -11.67
CA SER A 31 1.90 -14.36 -11.64
C SER A 31 2.93 -13.29 -11.25
N ALA A 32 4.14 -13.72 -10.90
CA ALA A 32 5.28 -12.83 -10.71
C ALA A 32 5.49 -11.97 -11.98
N GLY A 33 5.87 -10.71 -11.80
CA GLY A 33 6.11 -9.78 -12.91
C GLY A 33 4.86 -9.13 -13.51
N ALA A 34 3.68 -9.37 -12.97
CA ALA A 34 2.44 -8.74 -13.45
C ALA A 34 2.27 -7.26 -13.02
N GLY A 35 3.30 -6.66 -12.43
CA GLY A 35 3.27 -5.27 -11.97
C GLY A 35 2.35 -5.02 -10.77
N LYS A 36 2.05 -6.06 -9.99
CA LYS A 36 1.12 -6.00 -8.87
C LYS A 36 1.51 -4.96 -7.82
N SER A 37 2.72 -5.05 -7.31
CA SER A 37 3.20 -4.16 -6.24
C SER A 37 3.27 -2.72 -6.71
N TRP A 38 3.77 -2.47 -7.92
CA TRP A 38 3.88 -1.12 -8.47
C TRP A 38 2.52 -0.46 -8.67
N ASN A 39 1.57 -1.14 -9.32
CA ASN A 39 0.24 -0.60 -9.56
C ASN A 39 -0.59 -0.48 -8.28
N SER A 40 -0.34 -1.35 -7.31
CA SER A 40 -0.96 -1.24 -5.98
C SER A 40 -0.49 0.01 -5.24
N LEU A 41 0.78 0.40 -5.39
CA LEU A 41 1.31 1.65 -4.86
C LEU A 41 0.72 2.86 -5.59
N LEU A 42 0.57 2.79 -6.92
CA LEU A 42 -0.06 3.86 -7.72
C LEU A 42 -1.46 4.22 -7.21
N ARG A 43 -2.22 3.25 -6.72
CA ARG A 43 -3.56 3.49 -6.18
C ARG A 43 -3.58 4.51 -5.04
N PHE A 44 -2.54 4.59 -4.22
CA PHE A 44 -2.45 5.59 -3.16
C PHE A 44 -2.48 7.03 -3.69
N LEU A 45 -2.02 7.28 -4.91
CA LEU A 45 -2.02 8.63 -5.50
C LEU A 45 -3.42 9.23 -5.61
N ARG A 46 -4.48 8.42 -5.59
CA ARG A 46 -5.86 8.89 -5.52
C ARG A 46 -6.19 9.63 -4.23
N TYR A 47 -5.43 9.39 -3.16
CA TYR A 47 -5.77 9.80 -1.79
C TYR A 47 -4.76 10.76 -1.16
N VAL A 48 -3.59 10.96 -1.79
CA VAL A 48 -2.47 11.70 -1.18
C VAL A 48 -2.72 13.20 -1.05
N ASN A 49 -3.78 13.73 -1.64
CA ASN A 49 -4.19 15.12 -1.46
C ASN A 49 -5.14 15.33 -0.26
N GLU A 50 -5.57 14.27 0.40
CA GLU A 50 -6.40 14.32 1.60
C GLU A 50 -5.53 14.48 2.83
N PRO A 51 -5.56 15.63 3.56
CA PRO A 51 -4.58 15.94 4.60
C PRO A 51 -4.54 14.94 5.76
N LEU A 52 -5.66 14.32 6.07
CA LEU A 52 -5.79 13.36 7.17
C LEU A 52 -5.66 11.90 6.73
N TYR A 53 -5.33 11.65 5.47
CA TYR A 53 -5.22 10.29 4.95
C TYR A 53 -4.03 9.55 5.58
N ARG A 54 -4.31 8.37 6.11
CA ARG A 54 -3.32 7.43 6.65
C ARG A 54 -3.43 6.12 5.91
N GLY A 55 -2.55 5.94 4.94
CA GLY A 55 -2.43 4.72 4.17
C GLY A 55 -1.39 3.78 4.78
N PHE A 56 -1.61 2.48 4.64
CA PHE A 56 -0.70 1.45 5.12
C PHE A 56 -0.33 0.50 3.99
N VAL A 57 0.95 0.16 3.93
CA VAL A 57 1.43 -0.99 3.17
C VAL A 57 1.83 -2.05 4.17
N ILE A 58 1.19 -3.21 4.07
CA ILE A 58 1.27 -4.28 5.07
C ILE A 58 1.79 -5.55 4.41
N ARG A 59 2.79 -6.16 5.02
CA ARG A 59 3.29 -7.52 4.74
C ARG A 59 3.36 -8.35 6.01
N LYS A 60 3.61 -9.63 5.86
CA LYS A 60 3.79 -10.54 7.01
C LYS A 60 4.91 -10.07 7.93
N THR A 61 6.05 -9.64 7.40
CA THR A 61 7.20 -9.20 8.21
C THR A 61 7.70 -7.82 7.81
N GLN A 62 8.19 -7.06 8.79
CA GLN A 62 8.78 -5.75 8.58
C GLN A 62 10.04 -5.84 7.71
N ALA A 63 10.87 -6.86 7.94
CA ALA A 63 12.13 -7.04 7.21
C ALA A 63 11.94 -7.25 5.70
N SER A 64 10.82 -7.84 5.28
CA SER A 64 10.55 -8.11 3.87
C SER A 64 10.25 -6.87 3.03
N MET A 65 10.03 -5.71 3.65
CA MET A 65 9.58 -4.50 2.95
C MET A 65 10.71 -3.56 2.54
N LYS A 66 11.80 -3.50 3.30
CA LYS A 66 12.79 -2.42 3.20
C LYS A 66 13.46 -2.32 1.84
N GLN A 67 13.88 -3.43 1.24
CA GLN A 67 14.60 -3.46 -0.04
C GLN A 67 13.69 -3.71 -1.25
N GLY A 68 12.43 -4.00 -1.03
CA GLY A 68 11.44 -4.28 -2.05
C GLY A 68 10.44 -3.14 -2.21
N ILE A 69 9.23 -3.37 -1.69
CA ILE A 69 8.08 -2.46 -1.91
C ILE A 69 8.31 -1.04 -1.35
N PHE A 70 9.04 -0.90 -0.24
CA PHE A 70 9.34 0.43 0.30
C PHE A 70 10.28 1.22 -0.61
N ALA A 71 11.33 0.59 -1.13
CA ALA A 71 12.24 1.24 -2.08
C ALA A 71 11.49 1.66 -3.37
N ASP A 72 10.62 0.81 -3.87
CA ASP A 72 9.76 1.13 -5.03
C ASP A 72 8.85 2.32 -4.75
N ALA A 73 8.23 2.36 -3.57
CA ALA A 73 7.36 3.46 -3.15
C ALA A 73 8.12 4.79 -3.03
N VAL A 74 9.33 4.77 -2.48
CA VAL A 74 10.17 5.97 -2.40
C VAL A 74 10.45 6.53 -3.79
N ARG A 75 10.83 5.65 -4.73
CA ARG A 75 11.08 6.04 -6.11
C ARG A 75 9.83 6.61 -6.78
N LEU A 76 8.70 5.92 -6.66
CA LEU A 76 7.43 6.31 -7.26
C LEU A 76 6.93 7.65 -6.72
N PHE A 77 6.86 7.79 -5.41
CA PHE A 77 6.27 8.96 -4.79
C PHE A 77 7.16 10.20 -4.89
N LYS A 78 8.48 10.04 -4.88
CA LYS A 78 9.40 11.15 -5.18
C LYS A 78 9.33 11.59 -6.64
N ALA A 79 9.09 10.68 -7.57
CA ALA A 79 8.87 11.02 -8.97
C ALA A 79 7.53 11.75 -9.19
N TRP A 80 6.53 11.44 -8.38
CA TRP A 80 5.24 12.12 -8.39
C TRP A 80 5.31 13.53 -7.82
N ASP A 81 5.96 13.67 -6.66
CA ASP A 81 6.16 14.96 -6.00
C ASP A 81 7.49 14.92 -5.21
N ASP A 82 8.46 15.70 -5.63
CA ASP A 82 9.80 15.71 -5.01
C ASP A 82 9.82 16.29 -3.58
N ARG A 83 8.72 16.92 -3.16
CA ARG A 83 8.56 17.48 -1.81
C ARG A 83 8.17 16.45 -0.76
N VAL A 84 7.90 15.20 -1.16
CA VAL A 84 7.59 14.13 -0.18
C VAL A 84 8.76 13.93 0.77
N LYS A 85 8.45 13.67 2.04
CA LYS A 85 9.43 13.42 3.09
C LYS A 85 9.46 11.93 3.42
N VAL A 86 10.63 11.32 3.29
CA VAL A 86 10.86 9.91 3.57
C VAL A 86 11.56 9.76 4.91
N ASN A 87 11.00 8.95 5.81
CA ASN A 87 11.66 8.52 7.03
C ASN A 87 12.05 7.04 6.88
N LEU A 88 13.35 6.80 6.72
CA LEU A 88 13.88 5.45 6.49
C LEU A 88 13.80 4.57 7.74
N ASN A 89 13.91 5.15 8.93
CA ASN A 89 13.88 4.40 10.18
C ASN A 89 12.46 3.92 10.52
N GLU A 90 11.50 4.81 10.37
CA GLU A 90 10.09 4.51 10.62
C GLU A 90 9.39 3.88 9.42
N MET A 91 10.04 3.89 8.25
CA MET A 91 9.48 3.45 6.98
C MET A 91 8.13 4.14 6.68
N THR A 92 8.18 5.46 6.60
CA THR A 92 7.03 6.30 6.28
C THR A 92 7.35 7.27 5.15
N ILE A 93 6.33 7.64 4.38
CA ILE A 93 6.39 8.66 3.33
C ILE A 93 5.27 9.65 3.57
N LYS A 94 5.63 10.92 3.82
CA LYS A 94 4.69 12.00 4.09
C LYS A 94 4.60 12.94 2.89
N PHE A 95 3.39 13.23 2.47
CA PHE A 95 3.09 14.13 1.37
C PHE A 95 2.91 15.58 1.85
N PRO A 96 3.08 16.58 0.97
CA PRO A 96 2.91 17.98 1.34
C PRO A 96 1.54 18.33 1.91
N SER A 97 0.49 17.60 1.52
CA SER A 97 -0.87 17.77 2.06
C SER A 97 -0.99 17.41 3.56
N GLY A 98 -0.09 16.58 4.06
CA GLY A 98 -0.18 15.94 5.36
C GLY A 98 -0.54 14.45 5.31
N ALA A 99 -0.99 13.95 4.17
CA ALA A 99 -1.20 12.51 3.96
C ALA A 99 0.08 11.73 4.23
N ILE A 100 -0.04 10.55 4.82
CA ILE A 100 1.11 9.70 5.14
C ILE A 100 0.85 8.26 4.72
N ILE A 101 1.86 7.61 4.17
CA ILE A 101 1.87 6.19 3.88
C ILE A 101 2.88 5.52 4.80
N ILE A 102 2.43 4.51 5.53
CA ILE A 102 3.18 3.81 6.57
C ILE A 102 3.38 2.36 6.16
N PHE A 103 4.61 1.89 6.21
CA PHE A 103 4.99 0.51 5.85
C PHE A 103 5.20 -0.29 7.14
N LYS A 104 4.34 -1.30 7.38
CA LYS A 104 4.33 -2.03 8.64
C LYS A 104 4.15 -3.54 8.43
N GLY A 105 5.02 -4.33 9.07
CA GLY A 105 4.86 -5.79 9.17
C GLY A 105 3.86 -6.17 10.26
N LEU A 106 3.30 -7.37 10.15
CA LEU A 106 2.39 -7.94 11.16
C LEU A 106 3.11 -8.84 12.17
N ASP A 107 4.43 -8.91 12.12
CA ASP A 107 5.24 -9.79 12.95
C ASP A 107 5.41 -9.24 14.37
N GLY A 108 5.08 -10.09 15.34
CA GLY A 108 5.28 -9.85 16.75
C GLY A 108 4.20 -9.03 17.46
N GLN A 109 4.26 -9.07 18.79
CA GLN A 109 3.29 -8.36 19.64
C GLN A 109 3.34 -6.83 19.44
N ALA A 110 4.52 -6.28 19.19
CA ALA A 110 4.70 -4.85 18.95
C ALA A 110 3.90 -4.34 17.73
N ALA A 111 3.74 -5.16 16.69
CA ALA A 111 2.90 -4.82 15.54
C ALA A 111 1.42 -4.74 15.92
N ILE A 112 0.93 -5.70 16.69
CA ILE A 112 -0.46 -5.72 17.19
C ILE A 112 -0.72 -4.47 18.03
N ASP A 113 0.17 -4.17 18.97
CA ASP A 113 0.05 -3.01 19.86
C ASP A 113 0.06 -1.70 19.04
N TYR A 114 0.92 -1.62 18.02
CA TYR A 114 0.97 -0.47 17.12
C TYR A 114 -0.37 -0.23 16.41
N PHE A 115 -0.95 -1.26 15.80
CA PHE A 115 -2.19 -1.11 15.04
C PHE A 115 -3.42 -0.83 15.91
N GLN A 116 -3.42 -1.19 17.19
CA GLN A 116 -4.56 -0.99 18.07
C GLN A 116 -4.99 0.49 18.19
N GLY A 117 -4.04 1.41 18.13
CA GLY A 117 -4.29 2.85 18.24
C GLY A 117 -4.38 3.59 16.90
N GLN A 118 -4.27 2.90 15.77
CA GLN A 118 -4.17 3.54 14.47
C GLN A 118 -5.52 3.67 13.76
N GLU A 119 -5.64 4.76 13.01
CA GLU A 119 -6.62 4.88 11.93
C GLU A 119 -6.01 4.36 10.65
N ILE A 120 -6.77 3.56 9.91
CA ILE A 120 -6.39 3.04 8.60
C ILE A 120 -7.40 3.55 7.58
N SER A 121 -7.03 4.60 6.85
CA SER A 121 -7.87 5.17 5.79
C SER A 121 -7.86 4.29 4.54
N GLY A 122 -6.76 3.60 4.31
CA GLY A 122 -6.62 2.63 3.23
C GLY A 122 -5.42 1.73 3.48
N ALA A 123 -5.49 0.50 3.02
CA ALA A 123 -4.42 -0.46 3.19
C ALA A 123 -4.18 -1.28 1.91
N LEU A 124 -2.92 -1.35 1.54
CA LEU A 124 -2.40 -2.36 0.63
C LEU A 124 -1.84 -3.51 1.48
N VAL A 125 -2.44 -4.68 1.37
CA VAL A 125 -1.91 -5.91 1.98
C VAL A 125 -1.21 -6.71 0.89
N ASP A 126 0.10 -6.58 0.84
CA ASP A 126 0.93 -7.19 -0.19
C ASP A 126 1.37 -8.59 0.21
N GLU A 127 1.47 -9.50 -0.76
CA GLU A 127 1.76 -10.92 -0.53
C GLU A 127 0.80 -11.58 0.47
N VAL A 128 -0.48 -11.32 0.31
CA VAL A 128 -1.54 -11.73 1.26
C VAL A 128 -1.59 -13.23 1.54
N THR A 129 -1.10 -14.06 0.62
CA THR A 129 -1.03 -15.52 0.81
C THR A 129 -0.10 -15.97 1.94
N GLN A 130 0.73 -15.07 2.46
CA GLN A 130 1.60 -15.31 3.61
C GLN A 130 0.96 -14.95 4.95
N ILE A 131 -0.21 -14.31 4.91
CA ILE A 131 -0.92 -13.78 6.10
C ILE A 131 -2.09 -14.71 6.41
N SER A 132 -2.32 -14.99 7.69
CA SER A 132 -3.42 -15.85 8.11
C SER A 132 -4.78 -15.14 7.98
N TYR A 133 -5.85 -15.93 7.91
CA TYR A 133 -7.21 -15.41 7.90
C TYR A 133 -7.52 -14.59 9.16
N GLU A 134 -7.04 -15.05 10.31
CA GLU A 134 -7.23 -14.39 11.61
C GLU A 134 -6.57 -13.00 11.63
N GLU A 135 -5.34 -12.91 11.10
CA GLU A 135 -4.60 -11.65 10.99
C GLU A 135 -5.33 -10.67 10.05
N ILE A 136 -5.81 -11.15 8.90
CA ILE A 136 -6.59 -10.33 7.96
C ILE A 136 -7.90 -9.87 8.59
N SER A 137 -8.64 -10.78 9.22
CA SER A 137 -9.92 -10.47 9.86
C SER A 137 -9.75 -9.43 10.96
N TRP A 138 -8.70 -9.56 11.75
CA TRP A 138 -8.37 -8.58 12.78
C TRP A 138 -8.02 -7.21 12.17
N LEU A 139 -7.20 -7.19 11.11
CA LEU A 139 -6.82 -5.95 10.41
C LEU A 139 -8.04 -5.22 9.86
N MET A 140 -9.02 -5.95 9.29
CA MET A 140 -10.25 -5.38 8.75
C MET A 140 -11.05 -4.62 9.81
N THR A 141 -10.96 -5.02 11.08
CA THR A 141 -11.62 -4.29 12.18
C THR A 141 -10.98 -2.94 12.50
N ARG A 142 -9.79 -2.66 11.96
CA ARG A 142 -9.04 -1.40 12.16
C ARG A 142 -9.30 -0.36 11.07
N LEU A 143 -10.01 -0.74 10.01
CA LEU A 143 -10.31 0.18 8.92
C LEU A 143 -11.29 1.26 9.40
N ARG A 144 -10.78 2.47 9.50
CA ARG A 144 -11.56 3.67 9.82
C ARG A 144 -10.80 4.91 9.37
N SER A 145 -11.49 5.96 8.99
CA SER A 145 -10.85 7.17 8.47
C SER A 145 -11.53 8.42 8.99
N ASN A 146 -10.72 9.37 9.46
CA ASN A 146 -11.10 10.77 9.67
C ASN A 146 -10.84 11.64 8.45
N ALA A 147 -10.18 11.10 7.43
CA ALA A 147 -10.06 11.75 6.14
C ALA A 147 -11.40 11.72 5.39
N ASN A 148 -11.57 12.61 4.44
CA ASN A 148 -12.76 12.66 3.58
C ASN A 148 -12.71 11.57 2.49
N VAL A 149 -12.44 10.34 2.91
CA VAL A 149 -12.38 9.17 2.04
C VAL A 149 -12.98 7.97 2.77
N LYS A 150 -13.66 7.11 2.02
CA LYS A 150 -14.13 5.83 2.55
C LYS A 150 -12.94 4.90 2.75
N PRO A 151 -12.82 4.21 3.89
CA PRO A 151 -11.77 3.21 4.09
C PRO A 151 -11.84 2.11 3.04
N THR A 152 -10.70 1.80 2.42
CA THR A 152 -10.57 0.74 1.42
C THR A 152 -9.36 -0.13 1.70
N VAL A 153 -9.45 -1.39 1.30
CA VAL A 153 -8.32 -2.33 1.34
C VAL A 153 -8.18 -3.02 -0.01
N TRP A 154 -6.94 -3.16 -0.45
CA TRP A 154 -6.63 -3.95 -1.64
C TRP A 154 -5.49 -4.91 -1.35
N PHE A 155 -5.72 -6.14 -1.82
CA PHE A 155 -4.84 -7.27 -1.58
C PHE A 155 -4.11 -7.64 -2.85
N THR A 156 -2.84 -7.97 -2.72
CA THR A 156 -2.07 -8.59 -3.79
C THR A 156 -1.56 -9.95 -3.36
N GLY A 157 -1.45 -10.87 -4.29
CA GLY A 157 -0.90 -12.18 -4.01
C GLY A 157 -0.75 -13.01 -5.26
N ASN A 158 0.16 -13.98 -5.20
CA ASN A 158 0.27 -15.02 -6.21
C ASN A 158 -0.63 -16.19 -5.80
N PRO A 159 -1.55 -16.63 -6.67
CA PRO A 159 -2.28 -17.86 -6.39
C PRO A 159 -1.27 -19.00 -6.24
N ARG A 160 -1.39 -19.76 -5.17
CA ARG A 160 -0.62 -21.01 -5.03
C ARG A 160 -1.30 -22.06 -5.87
N ASN A 161 -0.53 -22.76 -6.68
CA ASN A 161 -1.01 -24.01 -7.27
C ASN A 161 -1.10 -25.05 -6.14
N TYR A 162 -2.29 -25.39 -5.78
CA TYR A 162 -2.55 -26.50 -4.88
C TYR A 162 -2.62 -27.80 -5.67
#